data_d03d4be07136090ae13457f08205e8f1
#
_entry.id   d03d4be07136090ae13457f08205e8f1
#
_cell.length_a   1.000
_cell.length_b   1.000
_cell.length_c   1.000
_cell.angle_alpha   90.00
_cell.angle_beta   90.00
_cell.angle_gamma   90.00
#
_symmetry.space_group_name_H-M   'P 1'
#
loop_
_entity.id
_entity.type
_entity.pdbx_description
1 polymer ?
#
loop_
_entity_poly.entity_id
_entity_poly.type
_entity_poly.pdbx_seq_one_letter_code
_entity_poly.pdbx_strand_id
1 'polypeptide(L)'
;MAKTRFRIAVLVVLVAIAAGLGVVTYFYQRDIQQAREHTSNGSQIVQTPCGPIEYAMAGDGPPVLLVHGAGGGFDQGMGFGRPLVERGFRVIAMSRFGYLRTPLPADASPPAQADAHACLLDALGIQRAAVVGASAGAPSSMQFALRHPKRTTAIVLLVPAVYVPRPDNAPSVTTPRGTKFLIDMGLRSDFLFWATIRLARQTVIRAILATPPAVVENASPEEQARMQQVMDSILPISERRLGLLNDVAVIPALRRYELERINVPTLTISFSDDLYGTYAGARYTAGQIRGARFVGYPSGGHMWVGHQQDVLNEIARFLK
;
A
#
# COMPACT_ATOMS: atom_id res chain seq x y z
N MET A 1 -22.05 -40.54 41.37
CA MET A 1 -22.40 -39.10 41.27
C MET A 1 -21.22 -38.24 40.81
N ALA A 2 -20.02 -38.32 41.37
CA ALA A 2 -18.88 -37.48 40.96
C ALA A 2 -18.44 -37.70 39.48
N LYS A 3 -18.34 -38.94 38.99
CA LYS A 3 -17.99 -39.26 37.59
C LYS A 3 -19.00 -38.70 36.57
N THR A 4 -20.30 -38.68 36.91
CA THR A 4 -21.36 -38.16 36.04
C THR A 4 -21.29 -36.63 35.95
N ARG A 5 -21.09 -35.94 37.08
CA ARG A 5 -20.89 -34.46 37.11
C ARG A 5 -19.65 -34.05 36.34
N PHE A 6 -18.55 -34.79 36.45
CA PHE A 6 -17.33 -34.54 35.66
C PHE A 6 -17.58 -34.69 34.17
N ARG A 7 -18.26 -35.75 33.71
CA ARG A 7 -18.62 -35.95 32.30
C ARG A 7 -19.51 -34.84 31.75
N ILE A 8 -20.48 -34.38 32.53
CA ILE A 8 -21.34 -33.26 32.13
C ILE A 8 -20.53 -31.98 32.01
N ALA A 9 -19.62 -31.68 32.96
CA ALA A 9 -18.76 -30.49 32.88
C ALA A 9 -17.86 -30.51 31.64
N VAL A 10 -17.23 -31.66 31.31
CA VAL A 10 -16.43 -31.81 30.08
C VAL A 10 -17.28 -31.61 28.84
N LEU A 11 -18.49 -32.17 28.78
CA LEU A 11 -19.38 -31.99 27.64
C LEU A 11 -19.79 -30.52 27.45
N VAL A 12 -20.11 -29.81 28.53
CA VAL A 12 -20.44 -28.37 28.50
C VAL A 12 -19.25 -27.56 27.96
N VAL A 13 -18.03 -27.85 28.41
CA VAL A 13 -16.82 -27.19 27.93
C VAL A 13 -16.60 -27.45 26.43
N LEU A 14 -16.75 -28.70 25.97
CA LEU A 14 -16.61 -29.06 24.56
C LEU A 14 -17.66 -28.35 23.68
N VAL A 15 -18.91 -28.30 24.14
CA VAL A 15 -19.99 -27.56 23.44
C VAL A 15 -19.69 -26.07 23.37
N ALA A 16 -19.20 -25.48 24.48
CA ALA A 16 -18.82 -24.06 24.48
C ALA A 16 -17.66 -23.76 23.52
N ILE A 17 -16.64 -24.64 23.48
CA ILE A 17 -15.53 -24.54 22.54
C ILE A 17 -16.05 -24.67 21.10
N ALA A 18 -16.88 -25.67 20.81
CA ALA A 18 -17.45 -25.87 19.47
C ALA A 18 -18.30 -24.68 19.02
N ALA A 19 -19.11 -24.11 19.92
CA ALA A 19 -19.89 -22.90 19.65
C ALA A 19 -18.97 -21.70 19.39
N GLY A 20 -17.92 -21.51 20.21
CA GLY A 20 -16.92 -20.44 20.00
C GLY A 20 -16.21 -20.57 18.66
N LEU A 21 -15.76 -21.78 18.28
CA LEU A 21 -15.17 -22.05 16.96
C LEU A 21 -16.15 -21.79 15.82
N GLY A 22 -17.42 -22.15 15.99
CA GLY A 22 -18.48 -21.87 15.01
C GLY A 22 -18.65 -20.36 14.79
N VAL A 23 -18.68 -19.56 15.86
CA VAL A 23 -18.78 -18.10 15.79
C VAL A 23 -17.57 -17.49 15.08
N VAL A 24 -16.35 -17.91 15.45
CA VAL A 24 -15.10 -17.43 14.80
C VAL A 24 -15.10 -17.76 13.31
N THR A 25 -15.46 -19.01 12.97
CA THR A 25 -15.54 -19.46 11.58
C THR A 25 -16.55 -18.65 10.77
N TYR A 26 -17.73 -18.39 11.35
CA TYR A 26 -18.78 -17.59 10.70
C TYR A 26 -18.28 -16.17 10.36
N PHE A 27 -17.68 -15.46 11.34
CA PHE A 27 -17.18 -14.10 11.12
C PHE A 27 -16.02 -14.09 10.13
N TYR A 28 -15.09 -15.05 10.23
CA TYR A 28 -14.01 -15.18 9.26
C TYR A 28 -14.51 -15.40 7.83
N GLN A 29 -15.44 -16.36 7.63
CA GLN A 29 -15.97 -16.66 6.31
C GLN A 29 -16.72 -15.47 5.71
N ARG A 30 -17.52 -14.78 6.51
CA ARG A 30 -18.20 -13.55 6.09
C ARG A 30 -17.20 -12.48 5.64
N ASP A 31 -16.22 -12.19 6.48
CA ASP A 31 -15.26 -11.09 6.23
C ASP A 31 -14.35 -11.41 5.04
N ILE A 32 -13.88 -12.66 4.91
CA ILE A 32 -13.01 -13.05 3.79
C ILE A 32 -13.76 -13.14 2.46
N GLN A 33 -15.01 -13.57 2.49
CA GLN A 33 -15.85 -13.55 1.29
C GLN A 33 -16.09 -12.13 0.81
N GLN A 34 -16.44 -11.22 1.72
CA GLN A 34 -16.60 -9.79 1.40
C GLN A 34 -15.30 -9.18 0.84
N ALA A 35 -14.15 -9.51 1.42
CA ALA A 35 -12.84 -9.07 0.93
C ALA A 35 -12.57 -9.58 -0.50
N ARG A 36 -12.85 -10.87 -0.79
CA ARG A 36 -12.68 -11.45 -2.12
C ARG A 36 -13.65 -10.85 -3.15
N GLU A 37 -14.87 -10.60 -2.77
CA GLU A 37 -15.85 -9.91 -3.63
C GLU A 37 -15.37 -8.50 -3.97
N HIS A 38 -14.78 -7.79 -3.00
CA HIS A 38 -14.23 -6.46 -3.21
C HIS A 38 -13.03 -6.47 -4.17
N THR A 39 -12.13 -7.44 -4.06
CA THR A 39 -10.95 -7.56 -4.94
C THR A 39 -11.26 -8.17 -6.31
N SER A 40 -12.34 -8.93 -6.45
CA SER A 40 -12.75 -9.52 -7.74
C SER A 40 -13.61 -8.58 -8.59
N ASN A 41 -14.28 -7.62 -7.96
CA ASN A 41 -15.19 -6.68 -8.60
C ASN A 41 -14.58 -5.27 -8.70
N GLY A 42 -15.00 -4.49 -9.70
CA GLY A 42 -14.60 -3.09 -9.82
C GLY A 42 -13.25 -2.85 -10.50
N SER A 43 -12.57 -3.91 -10.98
CA SER A 43 -11.36 -3.79 -11.79
C SER A 43 -11.47 -4.57 -13.09
N GLN A 44 -10.59 -4.23 -14.03
CA GLN A 44 -10.43 -4.88 -15.32
C GLN A 44 -8.99 -5.38 -15.47
N ILE A 45 -8.78 -6.34 -16.36
CA ILE A 45 -7.45 -6.79 -16.78
C ILE A 45 -7.28 -6.38 -18.23
N VAL A 46 -6.21 -5.64 -18.51
CA VAL A 46 -5.81 -5.33 -19.88
C VAL A 46 -4.55 -6.09 -20.25
N GLN A 47 -4.53 -6.66 -21.46
CA GLN A 47 -3.35 -7.32 -22.00
C GLN A 47 -2.44 -6.25 -22.59
N THR A 48 -1.18 -6.27 -22.19
CA THR A 48 -0.16 -5.32 -22.67
C THR A 48 1.11 -6.03 -23.10
N PRO A 49 2.02 -5.39 -23.83
CA PRO A 49 3.35 -5.95 -24.11
C PRO A 49 4.17 -6.27 -22.84
N CYS A 50 3.84 -5.62 -21.71
CA CYS A 50 4.46 -5.89 -20.41
C CYS A 50 3.73 -7.00 -19.60
N GLY A 51 2.79 -7.73 -20.22
CA GLY A 51 1.92 -8.71 -19.60
C GLY A 51 0.55 -8.16 -19.18
N PRO A 52 -0.30 -9.00 -18.58
CA PRO A 52 -1.60 -8.58 -18.10
C PRO A 52 -1.48 -7.66 -16.88
N ILE A 53 -2.22 -6.56 -16.88
CA ILE A 53 -2.23 -5.58 -15.80
C ILE A 53 -3.68 -5.38 -15.35
N GLU A 54 -3.91 -5.55 -14.05
CA GLU A 54 -5.18 -5.22 -13.41
C GLU A 54 -5.23 -3.76 -13.05
N TYR A 55 -6.36 -3.11 -13.33
CA TYR A 55 -6.60 -1.71 -13.01
C TYR A 55 -8.10 -1.43 -12.79
N ALA A 56 -8.38 -0.30 -12.16
CA ALA A 56 -9.67 0.36 -12.16
C ALA A 56 -9.51 1.82 -12.56
N MET A 57 -10.55 2.41 -13.14
CA MET A 57 -10.52 3.80 -13.58
C MET A 57 -11.85 4.48 -13.31
N ALA A 58 -11.80 5.77 -12.92
CA ALA A 58 -12.98 6.60 -12.71
C ALA A 58 -12.68 8.07 -13.02
N GLY A 59 -13.73 8.82 -13.45
CA GLY A 59 -13.61 10.24 -13.82
C GLY A 59 -13.11 10.46 -15.24
N ASP A 60 -13.23 11.70 -15.73
CA ASP A 60 -12.98 12.07 -17.13
C ASP A 60 -11.96 13.21 -17.31
N GLY A 61 -11.43 13.76 -16.22
CA GLY A 61 -10.51 14.88 -16.22
C GLY A 61 -9.05 14.51 -16.52
N PRO A 62 -8.08 15.37 -16.14
CA PRO A 62 -6.67 15.10 -16.30
C PRO A 62 -6.28 13.75 -15.66
N PRO A 63 -5.53 12.89 -16.37
CA PRO A 63 -5.24 11.54 -15.86
C PRO A 63 -4.21 11.54 -14.75
N VAL A 64 -4.50 10.77 -13.70
CA VAL A 64 -3.66 10.52 -12.53
C VAL A 64 -3.51 9.02 -12.33
N LEU A 65 -2.31 8.50 -12.51
CA LEU A 65 -1.98 7.11 -12.21
C LEU A 65 -1.63 6.99 -10.72
N LEU A 66 -2.40 6.17 -10.00
CA LEU A 66 -2.15 5.84 -8.60
C LEU A 66 -1.38 4.52 -8.49
N VAL A 67 -0.20 4.59 -7.87
CA VAL A 67 0.69 3.45 -7.63
C VAL A 67 0.70 3.17 -6.13
N HIS A 68 0.00 2.12 -5.72
CA HIS A 68 -0.23 1.76 -4.32
C HIS A 68 1.05 1.34 -3.58
N GLY A 69 1.01 1.39 -2.25
CA GLY A 69 2.05 0.91 -1.34
C GLY A 69 2.06 -0.62 -1.15
N ALA A 70 2.86 -1.08 -0.19
CA ALA A 70 2.88 -2.49 0.19
C ALA A 70 1.52 -2.92 0.77
N GLY A 71 1.07 -4.13 0.42
CA GLY A 71 -0.24 -4.66 0.83
C GLY A 71 -1.44 -4.06 0.10
N GLY A 72 -1.20 -3.19 -0.90
CA GLY A 72 -2.25 -2.56 -1.69
C GLY A 72 -2.71 -3.35 -2.91
N GLY A 73 -3.37 -2.65 -3.81
CA GLY A 73 -3.90 -3.08 -5.09
C GLY A 73 -4.68 -1.93 -5.73
N PHE A 74 -5.38 -2.21 -6.84
CA PHE A 74 -6.27 -1.22 -7.45
C PHE A 74 -7.33 -0.70 -6.48
N ASP A 75 -7.81 -1.55 -5.59
CA ASP A 75 -8.84 -1.27 -4.60
C ASP A 75 -8.41 -0.18 -3.59
N GLN A 76 -7.19 -0.29 -3.03
CA GLN A 76 -6.63 0.76 -2.19
C GLN A 76 -6.37 2.05 -2.98
N GLY A 77 -5.86 1.91 -4.21
CA GLY A 77 -5.67 3.04 -5.11
C GLY A 77 -6.99 3.77 -5.36
N MET A 78 -8.06 3.08 -5.66
CA MET A 78 -9.38 3.68 -5.85
C MET A 78 -9.95 4.26 -4.56
N GLY A 79 -9.76 3.61 -3.42
CA GLY A 79 -10.18 4.15 -2.11
C GLY A 79 -9.54 5.50 -1.82
N PHE A 80 -8.23 5.65 -2.07
CA PHE A 80 -7.53 6.92 -1.95
C PHE A 80 -7.91 7.90 -3.08
N GLY A 81 -8.15 7.40 -4.29
CA GLY A 81 -8.37 8.22 -5.49
C GLY A 81 -9.78 8.79 -5.66
N ARG A 82 -10.81 8.20 -5.04
CA ARG A 82 -12.20 8.70 -5.18
C ARG A 82 -12.34 10.20 -4.89
N PRO A 83 -11.76 10.75 -3.82
CA PRO A 83 -11.82 12.19 -3.59
C PRO A 83 -11.10 13.02 -4.66
N LEU A 84 -10.14 12.46 -5.42
CA LEU A 84 -9.53 13.14 -6.57
C LEU A 84 -10.47 13.13 -7.78
N VAL A 85 -11.27 12.07 -7.97
CA VAL A 85 -12.34 12.05 -8.98
C VAL A 85 -13.35 13.16 -8.72
N GLU A 86 -13.78 13.33 -7.48
CA GLU A 86 -14.69 14.41 -7.06
C GLU A 86 -14.10 15.81 -7.29
N ARG A 87 -12.77 15.92 -7.34
CA ARG A 87 -12.03 17.15 -7.66
C ARG A 87 -11.76 17.34 -9.15
N GLY A 88 -12.33 16.48 -10.01
CA GLY A 88 -12.29 16.58 -11.46
C GLY A 88 -11.12 15.91 -12.14
N PHE A 89 -10.44 14.93 -11.50
CA PHE A 89 -9.40 14.14 -12.14
C PHE A 89 -9.94 12.80 -12.68
N ARG A 90 -9.27 12.26 -13.70
CA ARG A 90 -9.42 10.86 -14.11
C ARG A 90 -8.39 10.04 -13.35
N VAL A 91 -8.85 9.21 -12.43
CA VAL A 91 -8.01 8.33 -11.62
C VAL A 91 -7.87 6.99 -12.30
N ILE A 92 -6.63 6.52 -12.46
CA ILE A 92 -6.27 5.16 -12.88
C ILE A 92 -5.54 4.52 -11.71
N ALA A 93 -6.13 3.53 -11.05
CA ALA A 93 -5.52 2.77 -9.98
C ALA A 93 -5.17 1.38 -10.49
N MET A 94 -3.89 1.01 -10.44
CA MET A 94 -3.41 -0.28 -10.89
C MET A 94 -2.99 -1.18 -9.74
N SER A 95 -3.05 -2.49 -9.94
CA SER A 95 -2.36 -3.47 -9.10
C SER A 95 -0.93 -3.63 -9.60
N ARG A 96 0.07 -3.39 -8.72
CA ARG A 96 1.49 -3.59 -9.05
C ARG A 96 1.81 -5.08 -9.25
N PHE A 97 2.98 -5.39 -9.78
CA PHE A 97 3.45 -6.74 -9.98
C PHE A 97 3.32 -7.63 -8.72
N GLY A 98 2.70 -8.80 -8.89
CA GLY A 98 2.49 -9.76 -7.82
C GLY A 98 1.35 -9.43 -6.86
N TYR A 99 0.58 -8.38 -7.12
CA TYR A 99 -0.60 -8.00 -6.34
C TYR A 99 -1.88 -8.33 -7.10
N LEU A 100 -2.80 -8.96 -6.38
CA LEU A 100 -4.13 -9.35 -6.88
C LEU A 100 -4.01 -10.09 -8.22
N ARG A 101 -4.64 -9.59 -9.29
CA ARG A 101 -4.64 -10.27 -10.59
C ARG A 101 -3.51 -9.86 -11.54
N THR A 102 -2.60 -8.96 -11.11
CA THR A 102 -1.38 -8.64 -11.88
C THR A 102 -0.28 -9.63 -11.49
N PRO A 103 0.21 -10.47 -12.41
CA PRO A 103 1.22 -11.48 -12.09
C PRO A 103 2.57 -10.85 -11.73
N LEU A 104 3.41 -11.62 -11.04
CA LEU A 104 4.80 -11.26 -10.78
C LEU A 104 5.68 -11.75 -11.95
N PRO A 105 6.26 -10.87 -12.77
CA PRO A 105 7.17 -11.29 -13.85
C PRO A 105 8.55 -11.68 -13.31
N ALA A 106 9.39 -12.25 -14.18
CA ALA A 106 10.77 -12.59 -13.83
C ALA A 106 11.61 -11.36 -13.43
N ASP A 107 11.44 -10.23 -14.15
CA ASP A 107 11.96 -8.93 -13.72
C ASP A 107 10.81 -8.10 -13.12
N ALA A 108 10.77 -8.07 -11.81
CA ALA A 108 9.83 -7.27 -11.03
C ALA A 108 10.51 -6.06 -10.36
N SER A 109 11.60 -5.58 -10.94
CA SER A 109 12.33 -4.41 -10.48
C SER A 109 11.51 -3.11 -10.64
N PRO A 110 11.85 -2.04 -9.90
CA PRO A 110 11.19 -0.74 -10.09
C PRO A 110 11.28 -0.17 -11.51
N PRO A 111 12.38 -0.32 -12.28
CA PRO A 111 12.41 0.02 -13.71
C PRO A 111 11.40 -0.75 -14.55
N ALA A 112 11.32 -2.08 -14.40
CA ALA A 112 10.37 -2.91 -15.12
C ALA A 112 8.91 -2.56 -14.76
N GLN A 113 8.64 -2.28 -13.48
CA GLN A 113 7.32 -1.81 -13.04
C GLN A 113 6.99 -0.43 -13.65
N ALA A 114 7.97 0.45 -13.83
CA ALA A 114 7.78 1.74 -14.51
C ALA A 114 7.45 1.57 -16.00
N ASP A 115 8.09 0.61 -16.68
CA ASP A 115 7.74 0.28 -18.07
C ASP A 115 6.31 -0.30 -18.14
N ALA A 116 5.88 -1.10 -17.17
CA ALA A 116 4.50 -1.57 -17.07
C ALA A 116 3.49 -0.43 -16.86
N HIS A 117 3.86 0.64 -16.15
CA HIS A 117 3.02 1.86 -16.07
C HIS A 117 2.82 2.48 -17.47
N ALA A 118 3.88 2.57 -18.28
CA ALA A 118 3.79 3.06 -19.66
C ALA A 118 2.90 2.13 -20.51
N CYS A 119 3.11 0.80 -20.43
CA CYS A 119 2.29 -0.17 -21.14
C CYS A 119 0.80 -0.06 -20.80
N LEU A 120 0.45 0.16 -19.52
CA LEU A 120 -0.93 0.38 -19.11
C LEU A 120 -1.51 1.65 -19.73
N LEU A 121 -0.79 2.77 -19.64
CA LEU A 121 -1.24 4.03 -20.21
C LEU A 121 -1.42 3.93 -21.74
N ASP A 122 -0.54 3.20 -22.44
CA ASP A 122 -0.66 2.94 -23.89
C ASP A 122 -1.92 2.14 -24.20
N ALA A 123 -2.16 1.06 -23.47
CA ALA A 123 -3.35 0.21 -23.64
C ALA A 123 -4.66 0.98 -23.37
N LEU A 124 -4.61 2.03 -22.55
CA LEU A 124 -5.75 2.90 -22.25
C LEU A 124 -5.84 4.13 -23.17
N GLY A 125 -4.92 4.28 -24.15
CA GLY A 125 -4.87 5.44 -25.04
C GLY A 125 -4.51 6.76 -24.33
N ILE A 126 -3.84 6.68 -23.17
CA ILE A 126 -3.49 7.84 -22.35
C ILE A 126 -2.05 8.23 -22.67
N GLN A 127 -1.85 9.37 -23.33
CA GLN A 127 -0.53 9.83 -23.74
C GLN A 127 0.34 10.29 -22.56
N ARG A 128 -0.23 10.99 -21.58
CA ARG A 128 0.49 11.55 -20.43
C ARG A 128 -0.38 11.48 -19.18
N ALA A 129 0.23 11.25 -18.04
CA ALA A 129 -0.43 11.26 -16.74
C ALA A 129 0.45 11.86 -15.65
N ALA A 130 -0.17 12.43 -14.63
CA ALA A 130 0.50 12.59 -13.34
C ALA A 130 0.58 11.24 -12.64
N VAL A 131 1.61 11.02 -11.83
CA VAL A 131 1.79 9.77 -11.08
C VAL A 131 1.86 10.07 -9.60
N VAL A 132 1.02 9.41 -8.83
CA VAL A 132 1.03 9.46 -7.36
C VAL A 132 1.51 8.11 -6.85
N GLY A 133 2.74 8.06 -6.33
CA GLY A 133 3.34 6.87 -5.75
C GLY A 133 3.32 6.93 -4.24
N ALA A 134 2.58 6.01 -3.60
CA ALA A 134 2.54 5.89 -2.15
C ALA A 134 3.50 4.81 -1.65
N SER A 135 4.29 5.11 -0.61
CA SER A 135 5.15 4.14 0.09
C SER A 135 5.99 3.30 -0.89
N ALA A 136 5.82 1.98 -0.92
CA ALA A 136 6.47 1.05 -1.84
C ALA A 136 6.15 1.28 -3.34
N GLY A 137 5.19 2.12 -3.67
CA GLY A 137 4.92 2.56 -5.05
C GLY A 137 5.86 3.67 -5.54
N ALA A 138 6.51 4.38 -4.63
CA ALA A 138 7.38 5.51 -4.97
C ALA A 138 8.59 5.14 -5.85
N PRO A 139 9.30 4.01 -5.66
CA PRO A 139 10.45 3.65 -6.49
C PRO A 139 10.10 3.56 -7.97
N SER A 140 9.01 2.87 -8.34
CA SER A 140 8.59 2.75 -9.73
C SER A 140 8.01 4.05 -10.29
N SER A 141 7.40 4.89 -9.46
CA SER A 141 6.94 6.22 -9.86
C SER A 141 8.09 7.16 -10.22
N MET A 142 9.17 7.14 -9.45
CA MET A 142 10.40 7.89 -9.80
C MET A 142 11.06 7.33 -11.06
N GLN A 143 11.13 5.99 -11.20
CA GLN A 143 11.64 5.36 -12.41
C GLN A 143 10.78 5.71 -13.62
N PHE A 144 9.46 5.84 -13.48
CA PHE A 144 8.59 6.28 -14.57
C PHE A 144 8.94 7.70 -15.03
N ALA A 145 9.16 8.64 -14.12
CA ALA A 145 9.57 10.00 -14.47
C ALA A 145 10.96 10.05 -15.14
N LEU A 146 11.90 9.18 -14.72
CA LEU A 146 13.24 9.08 -15.28
C LEU A 146 13.26 8.45 -16.69
N ARG A 147 12.50 7.38 -16.89
CA ARG A 147 12.51 6.56 -18.11
C ARG A 147 11.51 7.07 -19.15
N HIS A 148 10.39 7.64 -18.69
CA HIS A 148 9.29 8.11 -19.51
C HIS A 148 8.94 9.59 -19.26
N PRO A 149 9.93 10.52 -19.33
CA PRO A 149 9.71 11.92 -18.95
C PRO A 149 8.66 12.61 -19.84
N LYS A 150 8.55 12.20 -21.11
CA LYS A 150 7.53 12.75 -22.02
C LYS A 150 6.11 12.26 -21.72
N ARG A 151 5.97 11.18 -20.93
CA ARG A 151 4.71 10.57 -20.50
C ARG A 151 4.24 11.05 -19.12
N THR A 152 5.12 11.71 -18.38
CA THR A 152 4.89 12.17 -17.02
C THR A 152 4.56 13.67 -17.04
N THR A 153 3.42 14.08 -16.45
CA THR A 153 3.09 15.50 -16.27
C THR A 153 3.57 16.05 -14.94
N ALA A 154 3.50 15.25 -13.89
CA ALA A 154 3.98 15.54 -12.54
C ALA A 154 4.16 14.24 -11.75
N ILE A 155 4.94 14.26 -10.68
CA ILE A 155 4.99 13.16 -9.71
C ILE A 155 4.68 13.67 -8.30
N VAL A 156 3.90 12.87 -7.56
CA VAL A 156 3.65 13.03 -6.13
C VAL A 156 4.14 11.77 -5.42
N LEU A 157 4.98 11.94 -4.43
CA LEU A 157 5.52 10.85 -3.60
C LEU A 157 4.98 11.01 -2.17
N LEU A 158 4.05 10.14 -1.79
CA LEU A 158 3.41 10.15 -0.48
C LEU A 158 4.05 9.10 0.43
N VAL A 159 4.60 9.52 1.57
CA VAL A 159 5.33 8.67 2.55
C VAL A 159 6.28 7.68 1.85
N PRO A 160 7.16 8.14 0.96
CA PRO A 160 7.80 7.31 -0.05
C PRO A 160 8.88 6.38 0.53
N ALA A 161 8.88 5.12 0.10
CA ALA A 161 10.03 4.24 0.25
C ALA A 161 11.09 4.65 -0.79
N VAL A 162 12.20 5.23 -0.32
CA VAL A 162 13.27 5.76 -1.18
C VAL A 162 14.64 5.46 -0.60
N TYR A 163 15.65 5.58 -1.44
CA TYR A 163 17.03 5.57 -0.95
C TYR A 163 17.28 6.77 -0.03
N VAL A 164 17.96 6.50 1.08
CA VAL A 164 18.49 7.52 1.99
C VAL A 164 19.98 7.29 2.13
N PRO A 165 20.84 8.32 1.98
CA PRO A 165 22.28 8.20 2.29
C PRO A 165 22.47 7.69 3.71
N ARG A 166 23.31 6.68 3.87
CA ARG A 166 23.68 6.14 5.19
C ARG A 166 25.18 6.39 5.40
N PRO A 167 25.60 6.57 6.64
CA PRO A 167 27.05 6.55 6.94
C PRO A 167 27.68 5.24 6.46
N ASP A 168 28.93 5.30 5.99
CA ASP A 168 29.63 4.14 5.42
C ASP A 168 29.76 2.96 6.40
N ASN A 169 29.71 3.23 7.70
CA ASN A 169 29.76 2.25 8.79
C ASN A 169 28.37 1.81 9.29
N ALA A 170 27.28 2.24 8.65
CA ALA A 170 25.94 1.81 9.06
C ALA A 170 25.75 0.31 8.81
N PRO A 171 25.21 -0.45 9.79
CA PRO A 171 24.98 -1.88 9.61
C PRO A 171 24.02 -2.13 8.44
N SER A 172 24.33 -3.16 7.64
CA SER A 172 23.45 -3.57 6.55
C SER A 172 22.11 -4.10 7.11
N VAL A 173 21.01 -3.54 6.64
CA VAL A 173 19.67 -4.03 7.02
C VAL A 173 19.37 -5.27 6.19
N THR A 174 19.76 -6.43 6.69
CA THR A 174 19.41 -7.72 6.07
C THR A 174 18.34 -8.41 6.91
N THR A 175 17.22 -8.78 6.28
CA THR A 175 16.21 -9.58 6.95
C THR A 175 16.74 -11.02 7.12
N PRO A 176 16.85 -11.55 8.33
CA PRO A 176 17.30 -12.92 8.55
C PRO A 176 16.46 -13.93 7.77
N ARG A 177 17.08 -15.03 7.30
CA ARG A 177 16.39 -16.07 6.53
C ARG A 177 15.18 -16.68 7.25
N GLY A 178 15.29 -16.91 8.58
CA GLY A 178 14.18 -17.40 9.39
C GLY A 178 13.01 -16.43 9.45
N THR A 179 13.27 -15.13 9.56
CA THR A 179 12.23 -14.09 9.55
C THR A 179 11.50 -14.04 8.21
N LYS A 180 12.22 -14.16 7.08
CA LYS A 180 11.59 -14.24 5.74
C LYS A 180 10.65 -15.43 5.63
N PHE A 181 11.04 -16.60 6.14
CA PHE A 181 10.19 -17.80 6.15
C PHE A 181 8.93 -17.60 6.99
N LEU A 182 9.03 -17.02 8.18
CA LEU A 182 7.87 -16.72 9.04
C LEU A 182 6.94 -15.71 8.40
N ILE A 183 7.48 -14.67 7.75
CA ILE A 183 6.69 -13.70 6.99
C ILE A 183 5.94 -14.43 5.87
N ASP A 184 6.64 -15.23 5.06
CA ASP A 184 6.01 -15.96 3.96
C ASP A 184 4.90 -16.89 4.43
N MET A 185 5.10 -17.61 5.54
CA MET A 185 4.06 -18.43 6.13
C MET A 185 2.85 -17.63 6.60
N GLY A 186 3.08 -16.50 7.28
CA GLY A 186 2.01 -15.60 7.70
C GLY A 186 1.20 -15.04 6.52
N LEU A 187 1.88 -14.71 5.42
CA LEU A 187 1.25 -14.20 4.20
C LEU A 187 0.47 -15.27 3.39
N ARG A 188 0.59 -16.55 3.73
CA ARG A 188 -0.20 -17.64 3.11
C ARG A 188 -1.55 -17.85 3.75
N SER A 189 -1.80 -17.32 4.93
CA SER A 189 -2.99 -17.59 5.72
C SER A 189 -3.83 -16.35 5.93
N ASP A 190 -4.89 -16.23 5.15
CA ASP A 190 -5.89 -15.18 5.34
C ASP A 190 -6.50 -15.22 6.75
N PHE A 191 -6.70 -16.45 7.31
CA PHE A 191 -7.22 -16.61 8.65
C PHE A 191 -6.29 -16.04 9.73
N LEU A 192 -4.99 -16.34 9.66
CA LEU A 192 -4.03 -15.83 10.65
C LEU A 192 -3.94 -14.29 10.57
N PHE A 193 -3.94 -13.73 9.38
CA PHE A 193 -3.90 -12.28 9.21
C PHE A 193 -5.20 -11.62 9.70
N TRP A 194 -6.36 -12.19 9.36
CA TRP A 194 -7.66 -11.74 9.85
C TRP A 194 -7.72 -11.78 11.40
N ALA A 195 -7.30 -12.90 12.01
CA ALA A 195 -7.25 -13.03 13.46
C ALA A 195 -6.31 -11.99 14.10
N THR A 196 -5.17 -11.70 13.46
CA THR A 196 -4.22 -10.69 13.93
C THR A 196 -4.85 -9.29 13.91
N ILE A 197 -5.58 -8.92 12.86
CA ILE A 197 -6.31 -7.65 12.79
C ILE A 197 -7.34 -7.54 13.93
N ARG A 198 -8.04 -8.64 14.27
CA ARG A 198 -9.10 -8.63 15.29
C ARG A 198 -8.55 -8.66 16.72
N LEU A 199 -7.47 -9.40 16.96
CA LEU A 199 -6.94 -9.67 18.30
C LEU A 199 -5.75 -8.78 18.69
N ALA A 200 -5.00 -8.29 17.71
CA ALA A 200 -3.76 -7.52 17.91
C ALA A 200 -3.75 -6.22 17.11
N ARG A 201 -4.87 -5.51 17.08
CA ARG A 201 -5.09 -4.29 16.28
C ARG A 201 -3.96 -3.27 16.42
N GLN A 202 -3.53 -2.97 17.64
CA GLN A 202 -2.44 -2.01 17.89
C GLN A 202 -1.09 -2.48 17.31
N THR A 203 -0.83 -3.79 17.33
CA THR A 203 0.36 -4.38 16.72
C THR A 203 0.32 -4.21 15.19
N VAL A 204 -0.83 -4.40 14.56
CA VAL A 204 -1.02 -4.17 13.11
C VAL A 204 -0.80 -2.70 12.77
N ILE A 205 -1.40 -1.77 13.52
CA ILE A 205 -1.22 -0.33 13.33
C ILE A 205 0.26 0.05 13.43
N ARG A 206 0.95 -0.44 14.47
CA ARG A 206 2.35 -0.11 14.72
C ARG A 206 3.32 -0.77 13.71
N ALA A 207 3.18 -2.08 13.50
CA ALA A 207 4.18 -2.87 12.78
C ALA A 207 3.93 -2.95 11.28
N ILE A 208 2.66 -2.90 10.84
CA ILE A 208 2.27 -3.03 9.43
C ILE A 208 1.90 -1.68 8.84
N LEU A 209 1.10 -0.88 9.55
CA LEU A 209 0.74 0.47 9.09
C LEU A 209 1.73 1.55 9.55
N ALA A 210 2.79 1.16 10.24
CA ALA A 210 3.89 2.03 10.68
C ALA A 210 3.42 3.39 11.24
N THR A 211 2.31 3.37 11.97
CA THR A 211 1.69 4.55 12.57
C THR A 211 1.70 4.37 14.10
N PRO A 212 2.07 5.41 14.88
CA PRO A 212 1.99 5.31 16.33
C PRO A 212 0.55 5.05 16.77
N PRO A 213 0.26 3.99 17.58
CA PRO A 213 -1.10 3.67 17.99
C PRO A 213 -1.83 4.82 18.67
N ALA A 214 -1.14 5.61 19.50
CA ALA A 214 -1.70 6.75 20.18
C ALA A 214 -2.25 7.83 19.23
N VAL A 215 -1.66 7.99 18.03
CA VAL A 215 -2.16 8.92 17.01
C VAL A 215 -3.53 8.47 16.50
N VAL A 216 -3.71 7.17 16.31
CA VAL A 216 -5.00 6.59 15.89
C VAL A 216 -6.03 6.64 17.01
N GLU A 217 -5.64 6.33 18.25
CA GLU A 217 -6.55 6.33 19.42
C GLU A 217 -7.11 7.73 19.71
N ASN A 218 -6.30 8.77 19.52
CA ASN A 218 -6.70 10.17 19.74
C ASN A 218 -7.33 10.83 18.49
N ALA A 219 -7.45 10.11 17.37
CA ALA A 219 -8.07 10.62 16.16
C ALA A 219 -9.60 10.62 16.25
N SER A 220 -10.25 11.33 15.32
CA SER A 220 -11.70 11.33 15.22
C SER A 220 -12.26 9.93 14.93
N PRO A 221 -13.54 9.64 15.26
CA PRO A 221 -14.17 8.37 14.94
C PRO A 221 -14.11 8.02 13.45
N GLU A 222 -14.20 9.00 12.57
CA GLU A 222 -14.11 8.83 11.12
C GLU A 222 -12.70 8.34 10.70
N GLU A 223 -11.64 8.93 11.28
CA GLU A 223 -10.26 8.52 11.03
C GLU A 223 -9.98 7.13 11.60
N GLN A 224 -10.51 6.81 12.78
CA GLN A 224 -10.42 5.47 13.35
C GLN A 224 -11.12 4.42 12.48
N ALA A 225 -12.29 4.76 11.91
CA ALA A 225 -13.02 3.93 10.96
C ALA A 225 -12.24 3.76 9.65
N ARG A 226 -11.64 4.84 9.13
CA ARG A 226 -10.75 4.78 7.95
C ARG A 226 -9.56 3.85 8.20
N MET A 227 -8.93 3.93 9.36
CA MET A 227 -7.83 3.03 9.72
C MET A 227 -8.27 1.57 9.78
N GLN A 228 -9.48 1.29 10.28
CA GLN A 228 -10.04 -0.06 10.26
C GLN A 228 -10.27 -0.54 8.81
N GLN A 229 -10.85 0.30 7.96
CA GLN A 229 -11.02 -0.02 6.53
C GLN A 229 -9.70 -0.31 5.82
N VAL A 230 -8.65 0.47 6.12
CA VAL A 230 -7.31 0.22 5.57
C VAL A 230 -6.78 -1.15 6.00
N MET A 231 -6.91 -1.52 7.29
CA MET A 231 -6.48 -2.85 7.76
C MET A 231 -7.27 -3.97 7.08
N ASP A 232 -8.59 -3.82 6.99
CA ASP A 232 -9.47 -4.83 6.38
C ASP A 232 -9.21 -4.95 4.87
N SER A 233 -8.84 -3.85 4.19
CA SER A 233 -8.51 -3.84 2.75
C SER A 233 -7.22 -4.56 2.40
N ILE A 234 -6.39 -4.96 3.37
CA ILE A 234 -5.21 -5.81 3.11
C ILE A 234 -5.64 -7.27 2.87
N LEU A 235 -6.85 -7.65 3.30
CA LEU A 235 -7.42 -8.96 2.98
C LEU A 235 -7.92 -9.03 1.52
N PRO A 236 -7.84 -10.18 0.86
CA PRO A 236 -7.12 -11.38 1.24
C PRO A 236 -5.60 -11.17 1.14
N ILE A 237 -4.86 -11.44 2.22
CA ILE A 237 -3.41 -11.25 2.23
C ILE A 237 -2.72 -12.25 1.28
N SER A 238 -3.28 -13.43 1.12
CA SER A 238 -2.77 -14.48 0.22
C SER A 238 -2.70 -14.02 -1.25
N GLU A 239 -3.64 -13.19 -1.71
CA GLU A 239 -3.67 -12.63 -3.06
C GLU A 239 -2.67 -11.47 -3.26
N ARG A 240 -2.09 -10.92 -2.19
CA ARG A 240 -1.10 -9.85 -2.20
C ARG A 240 0.32 -10.34 -1.89
N ARG A 241 0.43 -11.63 -1.56
CA ARG A 241 1.65 -12.25 -1.04
C ARG A 241 2.86 -12.09 -1.95
N LEU A 242 2.74 -12.36 -3.24
CA LEU A 242 3.87 -12.29 -4.18
C LEU A 242 4.42 -10.86 -4.29
N GLY A 243 3.54 -9.87 -4.36
CA GLY A 243 3.92 -8.46 -4.38
C GLY A 243 4.58 -8.01 -3.07
N LEU A 244 4.03 -8.44 -1.91
CA LEU A 244 4.63 -8.16 -0.61
C LEU A 244 6.03 -8.76 -0.48
N LEU A 245 6.25 -10.00 -0.92
CA LEU A 245 7.57 -10.64 -0.93
C LEU A 245 8.55 -9.91 -1.85
N ASN A 246 8.08 -9.42 -2.99
CA ASN A 246 8.88 -8.59 -3.89
C ASN A 246 9.27 -7.26 -3.22
N ASP A 247 8.33 -6.58 -2.56
CA ASP A 247 8.62 -5.33 -1.83
C ASP A 247 9.64 -5.55 -0.72
N VAL A 248 9.52 -6.64 0.07
CA VAL A 248 10.50 -7.02 1.10
C VAL A 248 11.90 -7.26 0.53
N ALA A 249 11.99 -7.73 -0.72
CA ALA A 249 13.27 -7.92 -1.39
C ALA A 249 13.84 -6.63 -1.99
N VAL A 250 12.98 -5.81 -2.61
CA VAL A 250 13.38 -4.63 -3.41
C VAL A 250 13.68 -3.42 -2.52
N ILE A 251 12.82 -3.12 -1.54
CA ILE A 251 12.94 -1.87 -0.77
C ILE A 251 14.27 -1.75 -0.02
N PRO A 252 14.76 -2.77 0.72
CA PRO A 252 16.06 -2.68 1.39
C PRO A 252 17.26 -2.58 0.44
N ALA A 253 17.07 -3.00 -0.82
CA ALA A 253 18.11 -3.01 -1.85
C ALA A 253 18.07 -1.77 -2.75
N LEU A 254 17.20 -0.80 -2.48
CA LEU A 254 17.11 0.42 -3.27
C LEU A 254 18.44 1.15 -3.29
N ARG A 255 18.87 1.52 -4.49
CA ARG A 255 20.04 2.36 -4.73
C ARG A 255 19.62 3.80 -5.02
N ARG A 256 20.56 4.72 -4.92
CA ARG A 256 20.35 6.10 -5.34
C ARG A 256 19.98 6.14 -6.82
N TYR A 257 18.88 6.83 -7.14
CA TYR A 257 18.51 7.17 -8.50
C TYR A 257 19.14 8.51 -8.90
N GLU A 258 19.23 8.75 -10.20
CA GLU A 258 19.68 10.03 -10.79
C GLU A 258 18.56 11.07 -10.70
N LEU A 259 18.16 11.44 -9.47
CA LEU A 259 16.99 12.28 -9.17
C LEU A 259 17.11 13.67 -9.82
N GLU A 260 18.32 14.17 -10.00
CA GLU A 260 18.65 15.42 -10.71
C GLU A 260 18.21 15.44 -12.18
N ARG A 261 17.94 14.27 -12.77
CA ARG A 261 17.39 14.14 -14.13
C ARG A 261 15.87 14.19 -14.20
N ILE A 262 15.18 14.19 -13.06
CA ILE A 262 13.73 14.38 -13.03
C ILE A 262 13.43 15.86 -13.27
N ASN A 263 12.82 16.13 -14.43
CA ASN A 263 12.53 17.50 -14.89
C ASN A 263 11.02 17.82 -14.91
N VAL A 264 10.20 17.01 -14.25
CA VAL A 264 8.76 17.25 -14.11
C VAL A 264 8.47 17.82 -12.72
N PRO A 265 7.39 18.61 -12.57
CA PRO A 265 6.94 19.05 -11.26
C PRO A 265 6.86 17.89 -10.27
N THR A 266 7.45 18.07 -9.09
CA THR A 266 7.56 17.01 -8.08
C THR A 266 7.12 17.52 -6.72
N LEU A 267 6.24 16.76 -6.07
CA LEU A 267 5.80 16.97 -4.69
C LEU A 267 6.14 15.74 -3.86
N THR A 268 6.75 15.94 -2.70
CA THR A 268 6.92 14.87 -1.71
C THR A 268 6.19 15.25 -0.41
N ILE A 269 5.47 14.30 0.17
CA ILE A 269 4.71 14.48 1.41
C ILE A 269 5.11 13.39 2.40
N SER A 270 5.41 13.75 3.65
CA SER A 270 5.72 12.76 4.68
C SER A 270 5.48 13.30 6.09
N PHE A 271 5.55 12.41 7.09
CA PHE A 271 5.20 12.64 8.49
C PHE A 271 6.38 12.29 9.39
N SER A 272 6.71 13.17 10.36
CA SER A 272 7.93 13.00 11.15
C SER A 272 7.85 11.82 12.13
N ASP A 273 6.66 11.39 12.49
CA ASP A 273 6.37 10.25 13.35
C ASP A 273 6.05 8.94 12.59
N ASP A 274 6.27 8.92 11.27
CA ASP A 274 6.18 7.71 10.45
C ASP A 274 7.21 6.67 10.92
N LEU A 275 6.73 5.52 11.39
CA LEU A 275 7.59 4.48 11.97
C LEU A 275 8.45 3.73 10.93
N TYR A 276 8.18 3.88 9.64
CA TYR A 276 9.11 3.46 8.57
C TYR A 276 10.22 4.50 8.31
N GLY A 277 10.15 5.68 8.94
CA GLY A 277 11.17 6.71 8.83
C GLY A 277 11.24 7.37 7.44
N THR A 278 10.13 7.44 6.72
CA THR A 278 10.09 7.96 5.35
C THR A 278 10.34 9.47 5.26
N TYR A 279 10.21 10.21 6.37
CA TYR A 279 10.34 11.67 6.39
C TYR A 279 11.69 12.17 5.88
N ALA A 280 12.78 11.60 6.39
CA ALA A 280 14.13 11.96 5.96
C ALA A 280 14.36 11.66 4.48
N GLY A 281 13.86 10.52 4.00
CA GLY A 281 13.95 10.11 2.60
C GLY A 281 13.13 11.01 1.68
N ALA A 282 11.91 11.39 2.07
CA ALA A 282 11.07 12.31 1.32
C ALA A 282 11.73 13.70 1.17
N ARG A 283 12.27 14.23 2.29
CA ARG A 283 12.99 15.49 2.31
C ARG A 283 14.27 15.45 1.46
N TYR A 284 15.06 14.36 1.60
CA TYR A 284 16.24 14.14 0.77
C TYR A 284 15.89 14.10 -0.71
N THR A 285 14.87 13.32 -1.10
CA THR A 285 14.43 13.20 -2.50
C THR A 285 14.02 14.56 -3.09
N ALA A 286 13.23 15.34 -2.36
CA ALA A 286 12.88 16.69 -2.79
C ALA A 286 14.10 17.60 -2.97
N GLY A 287 15.10 17.50 -2.08
CA GLY A 287 16.33 18.28 -2.17
C GLY A 287 17.22 17.93 -3.36
N GLN A 288 17.05 16.74 -3.97
CA GLN A 288 17.83 16.31 -5.15
C GLN A 288 17.13 16.61 -6.48
N ILE A 289 15.83 16.91 -6.49
CA ILE A 289 15.04 17.19 -7.70
C ILE A 289 14.86 18.69 -7.84
N ARG A 290 15.29 19.24 -8.97
CA ARG A 290 15.19 20.69 -9.20
C ARG A 290 13.73 21.15 -9.19
N GLY A 291 13.42 22.12 -8.32
CA GLY A 291 12.08 22.69 -8.20
C GLY A 291 11.06 21.80 -7.50
N ALA A 292 11.50 20.69 -6.91
CA ALA A 292 10.60 19.86 -6.11
C ALA A 292 10.18 20.56 -4.81
N ARG A 293 8.95 20.27 -4.39
CA ARG A 293 8.37 20.78 -3.14
C ARG A 293 8.26 19.64 -2.12
N PHE A 294 8.67 19.91 -0.89
CA PHE A 294 8.47 19.02 0.24
C PHE A 294 7.43 19.59 1.19
N VAL A 295 6.45 18.76 1.57
CA VAL A 295 5.47 19.04 2.62
C VAL A 295 5.65 18.04 3.75
N GLY A 296 6.07 18.53 4.90
CA GLY A 296 6.30 17.71 6.09
C GLY A 296 5.29 18.05 7.19
N TYR A 297 4.66 17.02 7.76
CA TYR A 297 3.77 17.15 8.90
C TYR A 297 4.44 16.62 10.18
N PRO A 298 4.14 17.21 11.36
CA PRO A 298 4.76 16.77 12.61
C PRO A 298 4.23 15.44 13.13
N SER A 299 2.99 15.06 12.77
CA SER A 299 2.35 13.82 13.20
C SER A 299 1.35 13.32 12.16
N GLY A 300 0.95 12.05 12.27
CA GLY A 300 0.01 11.39 11.36
C GLY A 300 0.44 9.97 11.00
N GLY A 301 1.68 9.62 11.29
CA GLY A 301 2.27 8.31 10.97
C GLY A 301 2.32 8.04 9.47
N HIS A 302 2.58 6.79 9.11
CA HIS A 302 2.64 6.37 7.71
C HIS A 302 1.27 6.46 7.00
N MET A 303 0.19 6.50 7.76
CA MET A 303 -1.18 6.54 7.23
C MET A 303 -1.82 7.93 7.30
N TRP A 304 -1.02 9.00 7.52
CA TRP A 304 -1.44 10.41 7.55
C TRP A 304 -2.71 10.68 8.36
N VAL A 305 -2.84 10.01 9.50
CA VAL A 305 -4.01 10.10 10.39
C VAL A 305 -4.25 11.54 10.82
N GLY A 306 -5.50 12.00 10.68
CA GLY A 306 -5.89 13.38 10.94
C GLY A 306 -5.59 14.38 9.81
N HIS A 307 -4.90 13.96 8.73
CA HIS A 307 -4.50 14.82 7.62
C HIS A 307 -5.02 14.38 6.26
N GLN A 308 -6.03 13.50 6.21
CA GLN A 308 -6.56 12.96 4.95
C GLN A 308 -6.97 14.08 3.97
N GLN A 309 -7.71 15.06 4.44
CA GLN A 309 -8.17 16.16 3.59
C GLN A 309 -7.03 17.11 3.21
N ASP A 310 -6.09 17.37 4.12
CA ASP A 310 -4.93 18.23 3.86
C ASP A 310 -4.06 17.63 2.76
N VAL A 311 -3.74 16.34 2.86
CA VAL A 311 -2.97 15.59 1.86
C VAL A 311 -3.66 15.61 0.50
N LEU A 312 -4.96 15.32 0.46
CA LEU A 312 -5.75 15.35 -0.77
C LEU A 312 -5.82 16.75 -1.40
N ASN A 313 -5.96 17.78 -0.59
CA ASN A 313 -5.99 19.18 -1.03
C ASN A 313 -4.62 19.62 -1.58
N GLU A 314 -3.53 19.24 -0.91
CA GLU A 314 -2.16 19.48 -1.38
C GLU A 314 -1.90 18.81 -2.73
N ILE A 315 -2.28 17.54 -2.88
CA ILE A 315 -2.14 16.80 -4.14
C ILE A 315 -2.99 17.44 -5.23
N ALA A 316 -4.27 17.70 -4.98
CA ALA A 316 -5.16 18.27 -5.99
C ALA A 316 -4.75 19.68 -6.43
N ARG A 317 -4.25 20.50 -5.51
CA ARG A 317 -3.71 21.84 -5.82
C ARG A 317 -2.44 21.75 -6.64
N PHE A 318 -1.58 20.80 -6.35
CA PHE A 318 -0.32 20.61 -7.05
C PHE A 318 -0.52 20.07 -8.48
N LEU A 319 -1.55 19.27 -8.71
CA LEU A 319 -1.83 18.65 -10.01
C LEU A 319 -2.67 19.52 -10.96
N LYS A 320 -3.26 20.61 -10.47
CA LYS A 320 -3.94 21.65 -11.28
C LYS A 320 -2.95 22.64 -11.86
#